data_0369767a333412a2e80035ef04fa6d3c
#
_entry.id   0369767a333412a2e80035ef04fa6d3c
#
_cell.length_a   1.000
_cell.length_b   1.000
_cell.length_c   1.000
_cell.angle_alpha   90.00
_cell.angle_beta   90.00
_cell.angle_gamma   90.00
#
_symmetry.space_group_name_H-M   'P 1'
#
loop_
_entity.id
_entity.type
_entity.pdbx_description
1 polymer ?
#
loop_
_entity_poly.entity_id
_entity_poly.type
_entity_poly.pdbx_seq_one_letter_code
_entity_poly.pdbx_strand_id
1 'polypeptide(L)'
;MEKTFDKIVSHAKNTGFVFQGSEIYGGLSNTWDFGPYGVLLKDHIKDAWQKKFIQEDSNNVEIQAAILMNPKVWEASGHLKGFSDPLMDCRQCKTRHRADQLIETATNGEVNPEGWTNEEMENFIRDHHIACPDCGGHDFTPIRQFNLMFKTFQGTLEDGKSTIYLRPETAQGMFVDFKNVQRAYRKKIPFGIGQIGKSFRNEITPGNFIFRTREFEQMEMEFFCKPGTDLDWFTYWRQFCMDWITNLGGNPENLRFRDHEKEELSYTLEKNGEVIANNNVAKE
;
A
#
# COMPACT_ATOMS: atom_id res chain seq x y z
N MET A 1 10.89 -9.60 29.84
CA MET A 1 11.65 -8.50 29.18
C MET A 1 10.67 -7.75 28.31
N GLU A 2 10.47 -6.49 28.55
CA GLU A 2 9.54 -5.66 27.76
C GLU A 2 10.00 -5.56 26.31
N LYS A 3 9.12 -5.91 25.37
CA LYS A 3 9.38 -5.86 23.93
C LYS A 3 9.03 -4.46 23.41
N THR A 4 10.00 -3.57 23.38
CA THR A 4 9.81 -2.24 22.75
C THR A 4 10.20 -2.30 21.28
N PHE A 5 9.65 -1.39 20.49
CA PHE A 5 9.96 -1.27 19.05
C PHE A 5 11.46 -1.16 18.80
N ASP A 6 12.15 -0.28 19.51
CA ASP A 6 13.60 -0.07 19.37
C ASP A 6 14.43 -1.32 19.66
N LYS A 7 14.03 -2.12 20.66
CA LYS A 7 14.69 -3.40 20.95
C LYS A 7 14.50 -4.41 19.83
N ILE A 8 13.32 -4.46 19.23
CA ILE A 8 13.04 -5.34 18.08
C ILE A 8 13.87 -4.90 16.88
N VAL A 9 13.91 -3.61 16.56
CA VAL A 9 14.71 -3.04 15.47
C VAL A 9 16.21 -3.35 15.67
N SER A 10 16.72 -3.08 16.87
CA SER A 10 18.12 -3.36 17.20
C SER A 10 18.46 -4.85 17.10
N HIS A 11 17.57 -5.71 17.60
CA HIS A 11 17.72 -7.15 17.49
C HIS A 11 17.75 -7.60 16.03
N ALA A 12 16.79 -7.16 15.23
CA ALA A 12 16.67 -7.54 13.82
C ALA A 12 17.93 -7.16 13.01
N LYS A 13 18.51 -5.98 13.27
CA LYS A 13 19.76 -5.55 12.65
C LYS A 13 20.96 -6.39 13.09
N ASN A 14 21.10 -6.59 14.40
CA ASN A 14 22.27 -7.28 14.97
C ASN A 14 22.30 -8.78 14.70
N THR A 15 21.15 -9.39 14.44
CA THR A 15 21.04 -10.84 14.20
C THR A 15 20.90 -11.21 12.72
N GLY A 16 20.98 -10.24 11.80
CA GLY A 16 20.98 -10.53 10.36
C GLY A 16 19.60 -10.79 9.76
N PHE A 17 18.54 -10.22 10.34
CA PHE A 17 17.22 -10.19 9.69
C PHE A 17 17.18 -9.09 8.62
N VAL A 18 17.70 -7.91 8.94
CA VAL A 18 17.73 -6.79 8.00
C VAL A 18 19.01 -5.99 8.16
N PHE A 19 19.45 -5.39 7.06
CA PHE A 19 20.56 -4.43 7.01
C PHE A 19 20.09 -3.16 6.32
N GLN A 20 20.74 -2.05 6.58
CA GLN A 20 20.47 -0.84 5.83
C GLN A 20 20.98 -1.01 4.40
N GLY A 21 20.14 -0.74 3.41
CA GLY A 21 20.54 -0.86 2.01
C GLY A 21 21.69 0.06 1.66
N SER A 22 22.73 -0.48 1.01
CA SER A 22 23.93 0.26 0.58
C SER A 22 24.71 0.92 1.73
N GLU A 23 24.74 0.29 2.91
CA GLU A 23 25.32 0.86 4.13
C GLU A 23 26.77 1.29 3.97
N ILE A 24 27.60 0.53 3.23
CA ILE A 24 29.02 0.85 2.99
C ILE A 24 29.23 2.17 2.24
N TYR A 25 28.20 2.70 1.59
CA TYR A 25 28.21 4.00 0.91
C TYR A 25 27.40 5.06 1.64
N GLY A 26 27.13 4.85 2.93
CA GLY A 26 26.34 5.78 3.75
C GLY A 26 24.84 5.50 3.76
N GLY A 27 24.41 4.42 3.09
CA GLY A 27 23.03 4.00 3.03
C GLY A 27 22.14 4.84 2.11
N LEU A 28 20.96 4.30 1.78
CA LEU A 28 19.87 5.03 1.15
C LEU A 28 18.71 5.08 2.12
N SER A 29 18.16 6.28 2.33
CA SER A 29 17.10 6.50 3.30
C SER A 29 15.93 5.54 3.10
N ASN A 30 15.61 4.82 4.18
CA ASN A 30 14.50 3.87 4.27
C ASN A 30 14.51 2.78 3.20
N THR A 31 15.69 2.33 2.83
CA THR A 31 15.93 1.17 1.97
C THR A 31 16.62 0.10 2.81
N TRP A 32 16.08 -1.11 2.76
CA TRP A 32 16.50 -2.20 3.61
C TRP A 32 16.79 -3.44 2.78
N ASP A 33 17.90 -4.11 3.11
CA ASP A 33 18.25 -5.42 2.59
C ASP A 33 17.79 -6.48 3.60
N PHE A 34 17.10 -7.52 3.14
CA PHE A 34 16.80 -8.67 3.99
C PHE A 34 18.03 -9.56 4.10
N GLY A 35 18.54 -9.72 5.30
CA GLY A 35 19.65 -10.61 5.59
C GLY A 35 19.22 -12.09 5.59
N PRO A 36 20.15 -13.02 5.84
CA PRO A 36 19.87 -14.46 5.74
C PRO A 36 18.65 -14.93 6.54
N TYR A 37 18.49 -14.49 7.78
CA TYR A 37 17.32 -14.85 8.58
C TYR A 37 16.06 -14.13 8.14
N GLY A 38 16.18 -12.89 7.64
CA GLY A 38 15.05 -12.13 7.10
C GLY A 38 14.49 -12.77 5.85
N VAL A 39 15.35 -13.25 4.94
CA VAL A 39 14.93 -13.98 3.74
C VAL A 39 14.19 -15.25 4.11
N LEU A 40 14.76 -16.08 5.01
CA LEU A 40 14.12 -17.32 5.45
C LEU A 40 12.74 -17.08 6.07
N LEU A 41 12.61 -16.09 6.96
CA LEU A 41 11.33 -15.75 7.58
C LEU A 41 10.32 -15.29 6.53
N LYS A 42 10.75 -14.40 5.63
CA LYS A 42 9.91 -13.88 4.55
C LYS A 42 9.43 -14.98 3.61
N ASP A 43 10.32 -15.90 3.22
CA ASP A 43 9.98 -17.01 2.34
C ASP A 43 9.01 -17.98 3.02
N HIS A 44 9.19 -18.30 4.29
CA HIS A 44 8.22 -19.12 5.04
C HIS A 44 6.82 -18.47 5.09
N ILE A 45 6.75 -17.15 5.24
CA ILE A 45 5.45 -16.44 5.23
C ILE A 45 4.82 -16.51 3.83
N LYS A 46 5.60 -16.28 2.77
CA LYS A 46 5.13 -16.40 1.38
C LYS A 46 4.65 -17.81 1.06
N ASP A 47 5.41 -18.82 1.44
CA ASP A 47 5.05 -20.22 1.25
C ASP A 47 3.75 -20.58 1.97
N ALA A 48 3.59 -20.12 3.22
CA ALA A 48 2.37 -20.32 3.98
C ALA A 48 1.15 -19.66 3.32
N TRP A 49 1.32 -18.43 2.79
CA TRP A 49 0.28 -17.73 2.06
C TRP A 49 -0.06 -18.44 0.75
N GLN A 50 0.95 -18.75 -0.07
CA GLN A 50 0.77 -19.42 -1.35
C GLN A 50 0.05 -20.77 -1.18
N LYS A 51 0.48 -21.54 -0.19
CA LYS A 51 -0.16 -22.81 0.14
C LYS A 51 -1.63 -22.60 0.49
N LYS A 52 -1.91 -21.66 1.40
CA LYS A 52 -3.27 -21.48 1.95
C LYS A 52 -4.23 -20.82 0.97
N PHE A 53 -3.80 -19.75 0.29
CA PHE A 53 -4.68 -18.96 -0.57
C PHE A 53 -4.77 -19.51 -2.00
N ILE A 54 -3.75 -20.23 -2.47
CA ILE A 54 -3.68 -20.66 -3.86
C ILE A 54 -3.76 -22.18 -3.99
N GLN A 55 -2.90 -22.91 -3.27
CA GLN A 55 -2.74 -24.34 -3.52
C GLN A 55 -3.82 -25.19 -2.89
N GLU A 56 -4.38 -24.80 -1.75
CA GLU A 56 -5.46 -25.51 -1.05
C GLU A 56 -6.83 -25.29 -1.68
N ASP A 57 -7.00 -24.29 -2.53
CA ASP A 57 -8.24 -24.03 -3.26
C ASP A 57 -8.04 -24.21 -4.77
N SER A 58 -8.68 -25.21 -5.34
CA SER A 58 -8.61 -25.49 -6.79
C SER A 58 -9.21 -24.38 -7.67
N ASN A 59 -9.97 -23.45 -7.10
CA ASN A 59 -10.53 -22.32 -7.83
C ASN A 59 -9.50 -21.21 -8.03
N ASN A 60 -8.50 -21.10 -7.16
CA ASN A 60 -7.51 -20.05 -7.23
C ASN A 60 -6.32 -20.43 -8.11
N VAL A 61 -5.67 -19.45 -8.68
CA VAL A 61 -4.46 -19.60 -9.50
C VAL A 61 -3.50 -18.47 -9.17
N GLU A 62 -2.22 -18.70 -9.45
CA GLU A 62 -1.19 -17.68 -9.27
C GLU A 62 -0.65 -17.23 -10.62
N ILE A 63 -0.34 -15.93 -10.72
CA ILE A 63 0.38 -15.36 -11.86
C ILE A 63 1.59 -14.56 -11.36
N GLN A 64 2.48 -14.23 -12.27
CA GLN A 64 3.54 -13.27 -12.04
C GLN A 64 3.53 -12.25 -13.16
N ALA A 65 2.78 -11.17 -12.98
CA ALA A 65 2.72 -10.09 -13.95
C ALA A 65 4.02 -9.26 -13.94
N ALA A 66 4.34 -8.64 -15.06
CA ALA A 66 5.50 -7.78 -15.19
C ALA A 66 5.38 -6.54 -14.29
N ILE A 67 6.51 -6.06 -13.73
CA ILE A 67 6.58 -4.79 -13.00
C ILE A 67 6.34 -3.61 -13.95
N LEU A 68 6.94 -3.68 -15.13
CA LEU A 68 6.80 -2.66 -16.17
C LEU A 68 5.56 -2.97 -17.01
N MET A 69 4.61 -2.07 -16.99
CA MET A 69 3.34 -2.19 -17.73
C MET A 69 3.14 -1.00 -18.64
N ASN A 70 2.25 -1.15 -19.63
CA ASN A 70 1.85 -0.04 -20.47
C ASN A 70 1.28 1.09 -19.60
N PRO A 71 1.72 2.36 -19.78
CA PRO A 71 1.24 3.50 -18.99
C PRO A 71 -0.28 3.68 -18.96
N LYS A 72 -0.99 3.19 -19.98
CA LYS A 72 -2.46 3.20 -20.02
C LYS A 72 -3.11 2.39 -18.91
N VAL A 73 -2.41 1.40 -18.33
CA VAL A 73 -2.89 0.66 -17.17
C VAL A 73 -3.07 1.61 -15.98
N TRP A 74 -2.08 2.48 -15.77
CA TRP A 74 -2.07 3.44 -14.67
C TRP A 74 -2.99 4.65 -14.92
N GLU A 75 -3.23 4.97 -16.18
CA GLU A 75 -4.25 5.94 -16.56
C GLU A 75 -5.65 5.40 -16.28
N ALA A 76 -5.93 4.17 -16.71
CA ALA A 76 -7.23 3.50 -16.54
C ALA A 76 -7.56 3.23 -15.06
N SER A 77 -6.57 2.88 -14.24
CA SER A 77 -6.73 2.66 -12.80
C SER A 77 -6.73 3.93 -11.96
N GLY A 78 -6.53 5.11 -12.60
CA GLY A 78 -6.53 6.40 -11.90
C GLY A 78 -5.23 6.77 -11.18
N HIS A 79 -4.23 5.89 -11.12
CA HIS A 79 -2.97 6.14 -10.40
C HIS A 79 -2.20 7.37 -10.90
N LEU A 80 -2.26 7.68 -12.19
CA LEU A 80 -1.57 8.86 -12.72
C LEU A 80 -2.16 10.17 -12.22
N LYS A 81 -3.45 10.19 -11.86
CA LYS A 81 -4.16 11.40 -11.43
C LYS A 81 -4.37 11.48 -9.92
N GLY A 82 -4.70 10.37 -9.28
CA GLY A 82 -5.16 10.32 -7.89
C GLY A 82 -4.18 9.73 -6.88
N PHE A 83 -3.12 9.05 -7.34
CA PHE A 83 -2.16 8.43 -6.43
C PHE A 83 -1.07 9.45 -6.03
N SER A 84 -1.47 10.42 -5.21
CA SER A 84 -0.61 11.55 -4.83
C SER A 84 -0.83 11.98 -3.39
N ASP A 85 0.24 12.46 -2.76
CA ASP A 85 0.22 13.06 -1.43
C ASP A 85 0.17 14.59 -1.52
N PRO A 86 -0.62 15.27 -0.66
CA PRO A 86 -0.65 16.71 -0.55
C PRO A 86 0.57 17.19 0.25
N LEU A 87 1.58 17.76 -0.42
CA LEU A 87 2.83 18.21 0.19
C LEU A 87 2.93 19.70 0.36
N MET A 88 3.44 20.11 1.51
CA MET A 88 3.84 21.49 1.81
C MET A 88 5.20 21.53 2.50
N ASP A 89 5.95 22.59 2.31
CA ASP A 89 7.24 22.81 2.95
C ASP A 89 7.11 23.91 4.01
N CYS A 90 7.63 23.69 5.21
CA CYS A 90 7.78 24.77 6.20
C CYS A 90 8.79 25.79 5.65
N ARG A 91 8.40 27.09 5.58
CA ARG A 91 9.29 28.14 5.05
C ARG A 91 10.46 28.44 5.97
N GLN A 92 10.32 28.14 7.26
CA GLN A 92 11.34 28.44 8.28
C GLN A 92 12.44 27.37 8.30
N CYS A 93 12.11 26.08 8.49
CA CYS A 93 13.10 25.01 8.60
C CYS A 93 13.30 24.21 7.30
N LYS A 94 12.50 24.47 6.27
CA LYS A 94 12.53 23.79 4.98
C LYS A 94 12.13 22.31 5.03
N THR A 95 11.67 21.82 6.16
CA THR A 95 11.19 20.46 6.26
C THR A 95 9.87 20.29 5.50
N ARG A 96 9.74 19.17 4.83
CA ARG A 96 8.57 18.79 4.06
C ARG A 96 7.61 17.98 4.89
N HIS A 97 6.32 18.29 4.79
CA HIS A 97 5.23 17.61 5.48
C HIS A 97 4.12 17.23 4.51
N ARG A 98 3.42 16.16 4.84
CA ARG A 98 2.11 15.88 4.26
C ARG A 98 1.08 16.74 5.01
N ALA A 99 0.29 17.49 4.26
CA ALA A 99 -0.70 18.41 4.84
C ALA A 99 -1.80 17.66 5.61
N ASP A 100 -2.26 16.54 5.07
CA ASP A 100 -3.23 15.65 5.71
C ASP A 100 -2.71 15.11 7.05
N GLN A 101 -1.50 14.55 7.08
CA GLN A 101 -0.87 14.05 8.32
C GLN A 101 -0.58 15.16 9.33
N LEU A 102 -0.26 16.36 8.85
CA LEU A 102 -0.03 17.50 9.72
C LEU A 102 -1.31 17.91 10.47
N ILE A 103 -2.45 17.91 9.76
CA ILE A 103 -3.77 18.16 10.36
C ILE A 103 -4.14 17.05 11.34
N GLU A 104 -4.05 15.80 10.94
CA GLU A 104 -4.38 14.64 11.76
C GLU A 104 -3.56 14.61 13.07
N THR A 105 -2.25 14.82 12.95
CA THR A 105 -1.36 14.87 14.12
C THR A 105 -1.68 16.03 15.03
N ALA A 106 -1.92 17.23 14.50
CA ALA A 106 -2.21 18.41 15.28
C ALA A 106 -3.56 18.34 16.01
N THR A 107 -4.49 17.56 15.48
CA THR A 107 -5.82 17.34 16.07
C THR A 107 -5.92 16.03 16.86
N ASN A 108 -4.79 15.32 17.09
CA ASN A 108 -4.75 14.01 17.75
C ASN A 108 -5.71 12.97 17.13
N GLY A 109 -5.92 13.05 15.81
CA GLY A 109 -6.79 12.15 15.08
C GLY A 109 -8.29 12.49 15.18
N GLU A 110 -8.67 13.61 15.76
CA GLU A 110 -10.08 14.04 15.82
C GLU A 110 -10.62 14.53 14.49
N VAL A 111 -9.73 15.00 13.60
CA VAL A 111 -10.07 15.47 12.26
C VAL A 111 -9.40 14.57 11.22
N ASN A 112 -10.21 13.97 10.36
CA ASN A 112 -9.72 13.23 9.19
C ASN A 112 -9.87 14.11 7.95
N PRO A 113 -8.76 14.56 7.33
CA PRO A 113 -8.78 15.40 6.12
C PRO A 113 -8.87 14.60 4.81
N GLU A 114 -9.18 13.30 4.88
CA GLU A 114 -9.31 12.46 3.70
C GLU A 114 -10.43 12.99 2.79
N GLY A 115 -10.13 13.11 1.50
CA GLY A 115 -11.07 13.67 0.52
C GLY A 115 -11.14 15.20 0.47
N TRP A 116 -10.43 15.91 1.35
CA TRP A 116 -10.39 17.37 1.30
C TRP A 116 -9.59 17.88 0.11
N THR A 117 -10.01 19.03 -0.38
CA THR A 117 -9.23 19.77 -1.38
C THR A 117 -7.98 20.40 -0.76
N ASN A 118 -7.00 20.74 -1.59
CA ASN A 118 -5.80 21.45 -1.13
C ASN A 118 -6.17 22.77 -0.42
N GLU A 119 -7.16 23.49 -0.93
CA GLU A 119 -7.60 24.75 -0.37
C GLU A 119 -8.24 24.58 1.02
N GLU A 120 -9.04 23.55 1.22
CA GLU A 120 -9.62 23.23 2.52
C GLU A 120 -8.53 22.89 3.55
N MET A 121 -7.55 22.07 3.18
CA MET A 121 -6.42 21.76 4.06
C MET A 121 -5.56 22.98 4.38
N GLU A 122 -5.25 23.83 3.39
CA GLU A 122 -4.49 25.06 3.60
C GLU A 122 -5.20 26.04 4.52
N ASN A 123 -6.51 26.21 4.33
CA ASN A 123 -7.36 27.06 5.17
C ASN A 123 -7.39 26.52 6.60
N PHE A 124 -7.61 25.22 6.77
CA PHE A 124 -7.66 24.62 8.08
C PHE A 124 -6.33 24.79 8.86
N ILE A 125 -5.20 24.52 8.20
CA ILE A 125 -3.85 24.69 8.81
C ILE A 125 -3.64 26.12 9.26
N ARG A 126 -4.03 27.09 8.44
CA ARG A 126 -3.91 28.54 8.74
C ARG A 126 -4.84 28.95 9.88
N ASP A 127 -6.12 28.61 9.79
CA ASP A 127 -7.15 29.09 10.72
C ASP A 127 -7.01 28.47 12.12
N HIS A 128 -6.48 27.24 12.21
CA HIS A 128 -6.17 26.58 13.47
C HIS A 128 -4.73 26.80 13.96
N HIS A 129 -3.96 27.68 13.27
CA HIS A 129 -2.58 27.99 13.63
C HIS A 129 -1.73 26.73 13.85
N ILE A 130 -1.86 25.73 12.96
CA ILE A 130 -1.09 24.50 13.09
C ILE A 130 0.39 24.80 12.92
N ALA A 131 1.20 24.36 13.88
CA ALA A 131 2.63 24.58 13.89
C ALA A 131 3.40 23.46 13.19
N CYS A 132 4.53 23.80 12.61
CA CYS A 132 5.50 22.81 12.13
C CYS A 132 6.03 21.98 13.31
N PRO A 133 5.94 20.64 13.28
CA PRO A 133 6.39 19.81 14.40
C PRO A 133 7.90 19.89 14.64
N ASP A 134 8.69 20.28 13.63
CA ASP A 134 10.16 20.33 13.73
C ASP A 134 10.68 21.65 14.30
N CYS A 135 10.02 22.79 14.02
CA CYS A 135 10.54 24.09 14.42
C CYS A 135 9.53 25.02 15.08
N GLY A 136 8.26 24.62 15.17
CA GLY A 136 7.20 25.46 15.74
C GLY A 136 6.74 26.62 14.83
N GLY A 137 7.24 26.74 13.60
CA GLY A 137 6.82 27.79 12.66
C GLY A 137 5.43 27.53 12.09
N HIS A 138 4.75 28.61 11.67
CA HIS A 138 3.38 28.53 11.12
C HIS A 138 3.30 28.93 9.64
N ASP A 139 4.43 29.21 9.01
CA ASP A 139 4.47 29.65 7.61
C ASP A 139 4.86 28.48 6.69
N PHE A 140 3.91 28.08 5.85
CA PHE A 140 4.08 26.97 4.92
C PHE A 140 3.93 27.44 3.47
N THR A 141 4.47 26.64 2.54
CA THR A 141 4.21 26.84 1.12
C THR A 141 2.79 26.35 0.77
N PRO A 142 2.23 26.79 -0.37
CA PRO A 142 1.03 26.16 -0.89
C PRO A 142 1.21 24.65 -1.07
N ILE A 143 0.11 23.91 -0.95
CA ILE A 143 0.09 22.46 -1.13
C ILE A 143 0.34 22.12 -2.60
N ARG A 144 1.21 21.13 -2.82
CA ARG A 144 1.50 20.56 -4.13
C ARG A 144 1.20 19.07 -4.10
N GLN A 145 0.46 18.59 -5.08
CA GLN A 145 0.22 17.16 -5.24
C GLN A 145 1.50 16.48 -5.76
N PHE A 146 1.95 15.48 -5.04
CA PHE A 146 3.12 14.70 -5.39
C PHE A 146 2.72 13.26 -5.72
N ASN A 147 2.82 12.88 -6.99
CA ASN A 147 2.49 11.51 -7.41
C ASN A 147 3.53 10.52 -6.90
N LEU A 148 3.06 9.46 -6.23
CA LEU A 148 3.90 8.45 -5.59
C LEU A 148 4.47 7.40 -6.55
N MET A 149 4.12 7.42 -7.83
CA MET A 149 4.68 6.48 -8.79
C MET A 149 6.12 6.84 -9.16
N PHE A 150 7.02 5.86 -9.09
CA PHE A 150 8.35 6.00 -9.66
C PHE A 150 8.26 6.01 -11.20
N LYS A 151 8.83 7.04 -11.80
CA LYS A 151 8.99 7.16 -13.24
C LYS A 151 10.33 6.59 -13.68
N THR A 152 10.34 5.94 -14.83
CA THR A 152 11.55 5.55 -15.54
C THR A 152 11.31 5.65 -17.06
N PHE A 153 12.28 5.29 -17.86
CA PHE A 153 12.22 5.42 -19.31
C PHE A 153 12.54 4.09 -19.97
N GLN A 154 11.87 3.83 -21.09
CA GLN A 154 12.16 2.69 -21.93
C GLN A 154 12.76 3.17 -23.26
N GLY A 155 13.92 2.65 -23.61
CA GLY A 155 14.65 3.06 -24.83
C GLY A 155 15.80 4.00 -24.54
N THR A 156 16.30 4.70 -25.57
CA THR A 156 17.53 5.52 -25.52
C THR A 156 17.28 6.99 -25.24
N LEU A 157 16.05 7.46 -25.31
CA LEU A 157 15.66 8.84 -25.11
C LEU A 157 14.76 8.99 -23.91
N GLU A 158 15.06 9.98 -23.07
CA GLU A 158 14.21 10.35 -21.92
C GLU A 158 13.19 11.40 -22.39
N ASP A 159 12.13 10.96 -23.04
CA ASP A 159 11.03 11.82 -23.46
C ASP A 159 9.68 11.35 -22.90
N GLY A 160 8.63 12.14 -23.10
CA GLY A 160 7.29 11.82 -22.63
C GLY A 160 6.69 10.55 -23.26
N LYS A 161 7.19 10.13 -24.41
CA LYS A 161 6.70 8.93 -25.11
C LYS A 161 7.37 7.65 -24.59
N SER A 162 8.57 7.78 -24.05
CA SER A 162 9.36 6.69 -23.48
C SER A 162 9.12 6.50 -21.99
N THR A 163 8.35 7.40 -21.35
CA THR A 163 8.05 7.33 -19.91
C THR A 163 7.23 6.09 -19.59
N ILE A 164 7.73 5.31 -18.64
CA ILE A 164 7.04 4.19 -18.02
C ILE A 164 7.12 4.32 -16.50
N TYR A 165 6.39 3.48 -15.78
CA TYR A 165 6.30 3.55 -14.33
C TYR A 165 6.60 2.19 -13.72
N LEU A 166 7.24 2.20 -12.54
CA LEU A 166 7.29 1.03 -11.69
C LEU A 166 5.92 0.87 -11.01
N ARG A 167 5.40 -0.36 -11.01
CA ARG A 167 4.07 -0.61 -10.44
C ARG A 167 4.03 -0.26 -8.96
N PRO A 168 3.01 0.50 -8.49
CA PRO A 168 2.84 0.83 -7.08
C PRO A 168 2.12 -0.27 -6.29
N GLU A 169 1.49 -1.22 -6.99
CA GLU A 169 0.80 -2.39 -6.44
C GLU A 169 0.69 -3.52 -7.47
N THR A 170 0.37 -4.71 -7.00
CA THR A 170 0.29 -5.91 -7.85
C THR A 170 -1.08 -6.14 -8.49
N ALA A 171 -2.15 -5.49 -7.99
CA ALA A 171 -3.54 -5.71 -8.39
C ALA A 171 -3.78 -5.59 -9.91
N GLN A 172 -3.27 -4.54 -10.54
CA GLN A 172 -3.57 -4.26 -11.96
C GLN A 172 -3.10 -5.36 -12.91
N GLY A 173 -2.00 -6.04 -12.58
CA GLY A 173 -1.53 -7.17 -13.36
C GLY A 173 -2.57 -8.31 -13.40
N MET A 174 -3.23 -8.56 -12.29
CA MET A 174 -4.27 -9.59 -12.17
C MET A 174 -5.53 -9.20 -12.96
N PHE A 175 -5.93 -7.92 -12.93
CA PHE A 175 -7.06 -7.44 -13.74
C PHE A 175 -6.77 -7.49 -15.24
N VAL A 176 -5.57 -7.06 -15.65
CA VAL A 176 -5.14 -7.10 -17.07
C VAL A 176 -5.16 -8.53 -17.60
N ASP A 177 -4.69 -9.49 -16.82
CA ASP A 177 -4.58 -10.88 -17.21
C ASP A 177 -5.83 -11.73 -16.93
N PHE A 178 -6.90 -11.15 -16.35
CA PHE A 178 -8.11 -11.88 -16.01
C PHE A 178 -8.65 -12.76 -17.15
N LYS A 179 -8.84 -12.18 -18.34
CA LYS A 179 -9.35 -12.92 -19.50
C LYS A 179 -8.37 -13.98 -20.02
N ASN A 180 -7.07 -13.73 -19.91
CA ASN A 180 -6.04 -14.70 -20.30
C ASN A 180 -6.10 -15.92 -19.38
N VAL A 181 -6.14 -15.69 -18.07
CA VAL A 181 -6.28 -16.74 -17.05
C VAL A 181 -7.57 -17.51 -17.22
N GLN A 182 -8.70 -16.80 -17.34
CA GLN A 182 -10.01 -17.43 -17.52
C GLN A 182 -10.02 -18.37 -18.74
N ARG A 183 -9.48 -17.94 -19.87
CA ARG A 183 -9.43 -18.72 -21.11
C ARG A 183 -8.46 -19.89 -21.00
N ALA A 184 -7.23 -19.66 -20.53
CA ALA A 184 -6.19 -20.67 -20.48
C ALA A 184 -6.51 -21.81 -19.52
N TYR A 185 -7.05 -21.46 -18.34
CA TYR A 185 -7.40 -22.43 -17.31
C TYR A 185 -8.88 -22.82 -17.29
N ARG A 186 -9.68 -22.31 -18.25
CA ARG A 186 -11.14 -22.57 -18.38
C ARG A 186 -11.90 -22.28 -17.09
N LYS A 187 -11.45 -21.26 -16.35
CA LYS A 187 -12.05 -20.89 -15.06
C LYS A 187 -13.44 -20.30 -15.24
N LYS A 188 -14.31 -20.62 -14.30
CA LYS A 188 -15.62 -19.99 -14.13
C LYS A 188 -15.64 -19.27 -12.80
N ILE A 189 -16.26 -18.09 -12.74
CA ILE A 189 -16.45 -17.39 -11.47
C ILE A 189 -17.37 -18.23 -10.54
N PRO A 190 -17.07 -18.29 -9.23
CA PRO A 190 -16.00 -17.55 -8.55
C PRO A 190 -14.61 -18.19 -8.69
N PHE A 191 -13.56 -17.37 -8.79
CA PHE A 191 -12.18 -17.82 -8.70
C PHE A 191 -11.25 -16.66 -8.33
N GLY A 192 -10.11 -16.97 -7.72
CA GLY A 192 -9.08 -16.01 -7.34
C GLY A 192 -7.88 -16.04 -8.29
N ILE A 193 -7.26 -14.89 -8.48
CA ILE A 193 -5.94 -14.75 -9.09
C ILE A 193 -5.02 -14.12 -8.05
N GLY A 194 -3.99 -14.85 -7.61
CA GLY A 194 -3.01 -14.35 -6.65
C GLY A 194 -1.70 -13.98 -7.32
N GLN A 195 -0.94 -13.15 -6.65
CA GLN A 195 0.40 -12.77 -7.05
C GLN A 195 1.26 -12.42 -5.83
N ILE A 196 2.51 -12.85 -5.84
CA ILE A 196 3.55 -12.36 -4.95
C ILE A 196 4.53 -11.57 -5.79
N GLY A 197 4.84 -10.34 -5.41
CA GLY A 197 5.78 -9.56 -6.18
C GLY A 197 6.14 -8.20 -5.60
N LYS A 198 7.20 -7.62 -6.17
CA LYS A 198 7.69 -6.29 -5.82
C LYS A 198 6.75 -5.20 -6.28
N SER A 199 6.62 -4.17 -5.43
CA SER A 199 5.93 -2.92 -5.70
C SER A 199 6.76 -1.74 -5.22
N PHE A 200 6.48 -0.55 -5.75
CA PHE A 200 7.32 0.63 -5.56
C PHE A 200 6.46 1.87 -5.34
N ARG A 201 6.68 2.57 -4.25
CA ARG A 201 6.01 3.84 -3.96
C ARG A 201 7.05 4.88 -3.57
N ASN A 202 7.10 5.99 -4.23
CA ASN A 202 8.03 7.08 -3.91
C ASN A 202 7.57 7.85 -2.66
N GLU A 203 7.52 7.14 -1.55
CA GLU A 203 7.07 7.65 -0.25
C GLU A 203 7.89 8.87 0.17
N ILE A 204 7.18 9.92 0.59
CA ILE A 204 7.79 11.18 1.02
C ILE A 204 8.25 11.10 2.47
N THR A 205 7.40 10.49 3.31
CA THR A 205 7.70 10.26 4.73
C THR A 205 7.82 8.77 5.01
N PRO A 206 8.83 8.09 4.42
CA PRO A 206 9.07 6.69 4.74
C PRO A 206 9.45 6.58 6.22
N GLY A 207 9.10 5.47 6.87
CA GLY A 207 9.39 5.35 8.29
C GLY A 207 9.00 4.02 8.89
N ASN A 208 9.04 3.99 10.22
CA ASN A 208 8.69 2.81 11.00
C ASN A 208 9.46 1.55 10.57
N PHE A 209 10.79 1.70 10.41
CA PHE A 209 11.69 0.61 10.04
C PHE A 209 11.31 0.02 8.67
N ILE A 210 10.94 -1.27 8.61
CA ILE A 210 10.56 -1.95 7.35
C ILE A 210 9.08 -1.82 7.00
N PHE A 211 8.26 -1.12 7.83
CA PHE A 211 6.81 -1.06 7.63
C PHE A 211 6.40 -0.11 6.48
N ARG A 212 7.14 0.98 6.28
CA ARG A 212 6.87 1.91 5.17
C ARG A 212 8.15 2.20 4.41
N THR A 213 8.38 1.43 3.35
CA THR A 213 9.56 1.49 2.49
C THR A 213 9.16 1.86 1.07
N ARG A 214 10.13 2.32 0.27
CA ARG A 214 9.89 2.69 -1.14
C ARG A 214 9.84 1.50 -2.07
N GLU A 215 10.47 0.41 -1.68
CA GLU A 215 10.46 -0.88 -2.36
C GLU A 215 10.00 -1.95 -1.38
N PHE A 216 8.95 -2.69 -1.72
CA PHE A 216 8.36 -3.71 -0.85
C PHE A 216 7.82 -4.88 -1.66
N GLU A 217 7.41 -5.94 -1.00
CA GLU A 217 6.69 -7.06 -1.63
C GLU A 217 5.25 -7.09 -1.12
N GLN A 218 4.34 -7.44 -2.03
CA GLN A 218 2.95 -7.74 -1.70
C GLN A 218 2.65 -9.20 -1.99
N MET A 219 1.80 -9.79 -1.16
CA MET A 219 1.07 -11.02 -1.43
C MET A 219 -0.40 -10.61 -1.55
N GLU A 220 -0.93 -10.64 -2.75
CA GLU A 220 -2.24 -10.11 -3.06
C GLU A 220 -3.04 -11.11 -3.88
N MET A 221 -4.33 -11.21 -3.63
CA MET A 221 -5.24 -12.05 -4.40
C MET A 221 -6.52 -11.27 -4.70
N GLU A 222 -6.84 -11.17 -5.98
CA GLU A 222 -8.10 -10.64 -6.47
C GLU A 222 -9.09 -11.78 -6.68
N PHE A 223 -10.23 -11.73 -5.97
CA PHE A 223 -11.26 -12.75 -6.04
C PHE A 223 -12.46 -12.28 -6.84
N PHE A 224 -12.74 -12.97 -7.94
CA PHE A 224 -13.77 -12.61 -8.89
C PHE A 224 -15.03 -13.43 -8.64
N CYS A 225 -16.13 -12.80 -8.27
CA CYS A 225 -17.41 -13.44 -7.98
C CYS A 225 -18.56 -12.91 -8.84
N LYS A 226 -19.72 -13.53 -8.75
CA LYS A 226 -20.91 -13.05 -9.44
C LYS A 226 -21.43 -11.78 -8.77
N PRO A 227 -21.89 -10.77 -9.54
CA PRO A 227 -22.58 -9.63 -8.95
C PRO A 227 -23.71 -10.03 -8.02
N GLY A 228 -23.77 -9.39 -6.83
CA GLY A 228 -24.76 -9.68 -5.79
C GLY A 228 -24.41 -10.85 -4.87
N THR A 229 -23.20 -11.46 -5.01
CA THR A 229 -22.69 -12.46 -4.05
C THR A 229 -21.43 -11.94 -3.32
N ASP A 230 -21.08 -10.71 -3.54
CA ASP A 230 -19.89 -10.04 -3.03
C ASP A 230 -19.83 -9.97 -1.50
N LEU A 231 -20.96 -9.65 -0.84
CA LEU A 231 -21.02 -9.58 0.63
C LEU A 231 -20.87 -10.95 1.30
N ASP A 232 -21.37 -12.01 0.67
CA ASP A 232 -21.18 -13.38 1.18
C ASP A 232 -19.69 -13.76 1.08
N TRP A 233 -19.06 -13.46 -0.05
CA TRP A 233 -17.64 -13.71 -0.24
C TRP A 233 -16.77 -12.83 0.65
N PHE A 234 -17.15 -11.56 0.87
CA PHE A 234 -16.47 -10.67 1.82
C PHE A 234 -16.47 -11.29 3.23
N THR A 235 -17.63 -11.74 3.71
CA THR A 235 -17.75 -12.39 5.01
C THR A 235 -16.88 -13.64 5.11
N TYR A 236 -16.86 -14.46 4.06
CA TYR A 236 -16.03 -15.66 3.98
C TYR A 236 -14.54 -15.32 4.06
N TRP A 237 -14.06 -14.40 3.22
CA TRP A 237 -12.64 -14.04 3.17
C TRP A 237 -12.17 -13.33 4.44
N ARG A 238 -13.03 -12.54 5.06
CA ARG A 238 -12.77 -11.90 6.35
C ARG A 238 -12.45 -12.95 7.41
N GLN A 239 -13.29 -13.96 7.57
CA GLN A 239 -13.03 -15.03 8.53
C GLN A 239 -11.81 -15.87 8.14
N PHE A 240 -11.68 -16.18 6.86
CA PHE A 240 -10.55 -16.94 6.33
C PHE A 240 -9.20 -16.29 6.65
N CYS A 241 -9.09 -14.98 6.44
CA CYS A 241 -7.86 -14.22 6.76
C CYS A 241 -7.56 -14.21 8.26
N MET A 242 -8.59 -14.05 9.11
CA MET A 242 -8.42 -14.10 10.57
C MET A 242 -7.91 -15.46 11.03
N ASP A 243 -8.50 -16.52 10.53
CA ASP A 243 -8.11 -17.90 10.84
C ASP A 243 -6.66 -18.16 10.38
N TRP A 244 -6.29 -17.68 9.19
CA TRP A 244 -4.94 -17.84 8.66
C TRP A 244 -3.90 -17.14 9.54
N ILE A 245 -4.11 -15.87 9.90
CA ILE A 245 -3.18 -15.10 10.76
C ILE A 245 -3.06 -15.75 12.15
N THR A 246 -4.18 -16.21 12.71
CA THR A 246 -4.20 -16.90 14.00
C THR A 246 -3.42 -18.22 13.94
N ASN A 247 -3.58 -18.98 12.86
CA ASN A 247 -2.85 -20.24 12.65
C ASN A 247 -1.35 -20.04 12.42
N LEU A 248 -0.94 -18.86 11.96
CA LEU A 248 0.49 -18.49 11.89
C LEU A 248 1.08 -18.09 13.26
N GLY A 249 0.27 -18.07 14.32
CA GLY A 249 0.69 -17.71 15.67
C GLY A 249 0.36 -16.26 16.05
N GLY A 250 -0.47 -15.57 15.27
CA GLY A 250 -1.01 -14.27 15.64
C GLY A 250 -1.87 -14.39 16.91
N ASN A 251 -1.64 -13.53 17.91
CA ASN A 251 -2.47 -13.54 19.10
C ASN A 251 -3.84 -12.90 18.79
N PRO A 252 -4.96 -13.64 18.89
CA PRO A 252 -6.30 -13.11 18.59
C PRO A 252 -6.67 -11.86 19.39
N GLU A 253 -6.14 -11.71 20.60
CA GLU A 253 -6.40 -10.52 21.46
C GLU A 253 -5.79 -9.23 20.88
N ASN A 254 -4.79 -9.35 19.99
CA ASN A 254 -4.13 -8.23 19.31
C ASN A 254 -4.63 -8.04 17.89
N LEU A 255 -5.58 -8.84 17.45
CA LEU A 255 -6.17 -8.78 16.11
C LEU A 255 -7.57 -8.17 16.18
N ARG A 256 -7.89 -7.31 15.23
CA ARG A 256 -9.23 -6.76 15.08
C ARG A 256 -9.56 -6.55 13.61
N PHE A 257 -10.83 -6.66 13.27
CA PHE A 257 -11.35 -6.13 12.03
C PHE A 257 -11.54 -4.61 12.17
N ARG A 258 -11.15 -3.89 11.14
CA ARG A 258 -11.47 -2.47 10.99
C ARG A 258 -12.21 -2.31 9.66
N ASP A 259 -13.49 -2.00 9.73
CA ASP A 259 -14.26 -1.67 8.55
C ASP A 259 -13.99 -0.19 8.19
N HIS A 260 -13.77 0.08 6.91
CA HIS A 260 -13.57 1.44 6.44
C HIS A 260 -14.87 2.22 6.46
N GLU A 261 -14.81 3.48 6.88
CA GLU A 261 -15.92 4.41 6.75
C GLU A 261 -16.18 4.71 5.27
N LYS A 262 -17.37 5.22 4.94
CA LYS A 262 -17.76 5.46 3.55
C LYS A 262 -16.79 6.38 2.81
N GLU A 263 -16.24 7.34 3.51
CA GLU A 263 -15.30 8.34 3.02
C GLU A 263 -13.91 7.75 2.72
N GLU A 264 -13.56 6.65 3.37
CA GLU A 264 -12.28 5.94 3.18
C GLU A 264 -12.32 4.92 2.02
N LEU A 265 -13.49 4.68 1.44
CA LEU A 265 -13.65 3.67 0.38
C LEU A 265 -13.05 4.16 -0.94
N SER A 266 -12.06 3.43 -1.48
CA SER A 266 -11.38 3.78 -2.75
C SER A 266 -12.27 3.61 -3.99
N TYR A 267 -13.28 2.75 -3.91
CA TYR A 267 -14.29 2.55 -4.96
C TYR A 267 -15.66 2.35 -4.31
N THR A 268 -16.63 3.07 -4.79
CA THR A 268 -18.04 2.88 -4.42
C THR A 268 -18.77 2.24 -5.59
N LEU A 269 -19.38 1.08 -5.36
CA LEU A 269 -20.36 0.53 -6.28
C LEU A 269 -21.72 1.08 -5.88
N GLU A 270 -22.37 1.82 -6.75
CA GLU A 270 -23.75 2.25 -6.58
C GLU A 270 -24.70 1.24 -7.21
N LYS A 271 -25.66 0.75 -6.42
CA LYS A 271 -26.81 0.02 -6.93
C LYS A 271 -28.05 0.80 -6.53
N ASN A 272 -28.78 1.30 -7.51
CA ASN A 272 -29.99 2.11 -7.30
C ASN A 272 -29.79 3.37 -6.44
N GLY A 273 -28.62 4.00 -6.49
CA GLY A 273 -28.31 5.20 -5.69
C GLY A 273 -27.89 4.91 -4.23
N GLU A 274 -27.80 3.65 -3.84
CA GLU A 274 -27.22 3.24 -2.56
C GLU A 274 -25.77 2.75 -2.75
N VAL A 275 -24.86 3.27 -1.92
CA VAL A 275 -23.48 2.80 -1.87
C VAL A 275 -23.47 1.40 -1.29
N ILE A 276 -23.13 0.41 -2.11
CA ILE A 276 -22.87 -0.95 -1.69
C ILE A 276 -21.39 -1.05 -1.43
N ALA A 277 -21.03 -1.39 -0.21
CA ALA A 277 -19.67 -1.47 0.32
C ALA A 277 -18.59 -1.88 -0.68
N ASN A 278 -17.42 -1.32 -0.52
CA ASN A 278 -16.27 -1.70 -1.28
C ASN A 278 -15.39 -2.70 -0.53
N ASN A 279 -14.91 -3.68 -1.28
CA ASN A 279 -14.14 -4.82 -0.80
C ASN A 279 -12.63 -4.54 -0.85
N ASN A 280 -12.13 -3.58 -0.09
CA ASN A 280 -10.73 -3.61 0.27
C ASN A 280 -10.55 -4.47 1.52
N VAL A 281 -10.62 -5.79 1.35
CA VAL A 281 -10.18 -6.72 2.38
C VAL A 281 -8.66 -6.69 2.39
N ALA A 282 -8.12 -6.19 3.48
CA ALA A 282 -6.71 -6.24 3.83
C ALA A 282 -5.76 -5.54 2.84
N LYS A 283 -5.66 -4.24 2.97
CA LYS A 283 -4.42 -3.51 2.69
C LYS A 283 -3.82 -3.02 4.01
N GLU A 284 -3.51 -3.91 4.94
CA GLU A 284 -2.60 -3.61 6.06
C GLU A 284 -1.82 -4.86 6.43
#